data_d3ebfe832bdf6c322f48480b741b27a8
#
_entry.id   d3ebfe832bdf6c322f48480b741b27a8
#
_cell.length_a   1.000
_cell.length_b   1.000
_cell.length_c   1.000
_cell.angle_alpha   90.00
_cell.angle_beta   90.00
_cell.angle_gamma   90.00
#
_symmetry.space_group_name_H-M   'P 1'
#
loop_
_entity.id
_entity.type
_entity.pdbx_description
1 polymer ?
#
loop_
_entity_poly.entity_id
_entity_poly.type
_entity_poly.pdbx_seq_one_letter_code
_entity_poly.pdbx_strand_id
1 'polypeptide(L)'
;PSCAAMKLRWPMNTAVMFWVKWKGSVNVMNSVTMKLQADPLILQALQEDITGEDVTTNAILPEDCQGEAELLCKQDGIIAGLDVFARAFTLLDDKVWFDFFVKDGDEVHKGQKLAKVVGSIRAILSAERVGLNYLQRMSGIATYTHQVVSLLAGTGITLVDTRKTTPNMRVFEKYAVTVGGGKNHRYNLSDGVLLKDNHISAAGGVAKAIALAKAYAPFVRKIEVETETLDMVREAVEAGADIIMLDNMSHDMMREAIALIDGRAETECSGNVTKENIAALSDIGVDYISSGALTHSAPILDLSLKHLHRI
;
A
#
# COMPACT_ATOMS: atom_id res chain seq x y z
N PRO A 1 48.25 -39.54 4.17
CA PRO A 1 46.90 -39.77 4.59
C PRO A 1 46.02 -38.61 4.14
N SER A 2 45.18 -38.94 3.20
CA SER A 2 44.27 -38.02 2.49
C SER A 2 43.09 -37.67 3.36
N CYS A 3 42.82 -36.40 3.52
CA CYS A 3 41.58 -35.88 4.14
C CYS A 3 40.46 -35.92 3.11
N ALA A 4 39.54 -36.87 3.24
CA ALA A 4 38.36 -37.00 2.38
C ALA A 4 37.34 -35.92 2.77
N ALA A 5 37.11 -34.97 1.90
CA ALA A 5 36.07 -33.98 2.03
C ALA A 5 34.69 -34.64 1.84
N MET A 6 33.94 -34.75 2.92
CA MET A 6 32.58 -35.22 2.94
C MET A 6 31.66 -34.12 2.34
N LYS A 7 31.29 -34.27 1.05
CA LYS A 7 30.29 -33.43 0.41
C LYS A 7 28.93 -33.75 0.97
N LEU A 8 28.43 -32.96 1.91
CA LEU A 8 27.03 -32.92 2.28
C LEU A 8 26.23 -32.42 1.08
N ARG A 9 25.59 -33.34 0.35
CA ARG A 9 24.54 -33.02 -0.61
C ARG A 9 23.28 -32.65 0.16
N TRP A 10 22.98 -31.38 0.23
CA TRP A 10 21.60 -30.93 0.52
C TRP A 10 20.75 -31.31 -0.70
N PRO A 11 19.53 -31.88 -0.50
CA PRO A 11 18.61 -32.00 -1.61
C PRO A 11 18.25 -30.57 -2.06
N MET A 12 18.62 -30.26 -3.29
CA MET A 12 18.11 -29.06 -3.95
C MET A 12 16.62 -29.27 -4.14
N ASN A 13 15.84 -28.74 -3.20
CA ASN A 13 14.42 -28.54 -3.40
C ASN A 13 14.32 -27.55 -4.55
N THR A 14 13.79 -28.04 -5.66
CA THR A 14 13.51 -27.30 -6.88
C THR A 14 12.92 -25.94 -6.50
N ALA A 15 13.68 -24.87 -6.78
CA ALA A 15 13.16 -23.52 -6.78
C ALA A 15 11.94 -23.53 -7.72
N VAL A 16 10.75 -23.38 -7.17
CA VAL A 16 9.54 -23.14 -7.93
C VAL A 16 9.76 -21.78 -8.61
N MET A 17 10.23 -21.82 -9.85
CA MET A 17 10.33 -20.64 -10.68
C MET A 17 8.89 -20.21 -10.97
N PHE A 18 8.45 -19.14 -10.31
CA PHE A 18 7.21 -18.46 -10.65
C PHE A 18 7.31 -17.97 -12.09
N TRP A 19 6.67 -18.68 -13.04
CA TRP A 19 6.58 -18.29 -14.42
C TRP A 19 5.52 -17.20 -14.60
N VAL A 20 5.75 -16.04 -14.00
CA VAL A 20 5.07 -14.82 -14.42
C VAL A 20 5.88 -14.26 -15.59
N LYS A 21 5.37 -14.36 -16.80
CA LYS A 21 6.01 -13.73 -17.97
C LYS A 21 5.73 -12.23 -17.93
N TRP A 22 6.63 -11.47 -17.30
CA TRP A 22 6.60 -10.01 -17.33
C TRP A 22 7.34 -9.49 -18.58
N LYS A 23 6.72 -8.58 -19.31
CA LYS A 23 7.37 -7.83 -20.40
C LYS A 23 7.83 -6.47 -19.85
N GLY A 24 9.10 -6.37 -19.39
CA GLY A 24 9.72 -5.11 -18.94
C GLY A 24 10.00 -5.02 -17.44
N SER A 25 10.60 -3.91 -16.98
CA SER A 25 10.79 -3.60 -15.54
C SER A 25 9.44 -3.32 -14.89
N VAL A 26 9.08 -4.07 -13.87
CA VAL A 26 7.75 -4.07 -13.26
C VAL A 26 7.85 -3.54 -11.85
N ASN A 27 6.94 -2.62 -11.47
CA ASN A 27 6.65 -2.38 -10.07
C ASN A 27 5.95 -3.63 -9.53
N VAL A 28 6.63 -4.38 -8.69
CA VAL A 28 6.09 -5.55 -7.98
C VAL A 28 6.36 -5.36 -6.50
N MET A 29 5.50 -5.92 -5.65
CA MET A 29 5.77 -5.95 -4.23
C MET A 29 7.09 -6.69 -3.98
N ASN A 30 7.92 -6.15 -3.08
CA ASN A 30 9.19 -6.80 -2.73
C ASN A 30 8.95 -8.27 -2.32
N SER A 31 9.72 -9.20 -2.88
CA SER A 31 9.52 -10.64 -2.70
C SER A 31 9.64 -11.10 -1.24
N VAL A 32 10.46 -10.44 -0.42
CA VAL A 32 10.58 -10.73 1.01
C VAL A 32 9.33 -10.23 1.75
N THR A 33 8.84 -9.04 1.41
CA THR A 33 7.59 -8.49 1.95
C THR A 33 6.41 -9.36 1.55
N MET A 34 6.33 -9.79 0.29
CA MET A 34 5.30 -10.73 -0.17
C MET A 34 5.30 -11.98 0.71
N LYS A 35 6.44 -12.63 0.86
CA LYS A 35 6.54 -13.90 1.59
C LYS A 35 6.31 -13.77 3.09
N LEU A 36 6.81 -12.72 3.73
CA LEU A 36 6.79 -12.60 5.20
C LEU A 36 5.55 -11.88 5.71
N GLN A 37 4.96 -10.97 4.93
CA GLN A 37 3.85 -10.14 5.38
C GLN A 37 2.56 -10.38 4.59
N ALA A 38 2.62 -10.50 3.26
CA ALA A 38 1.43 -10.66 2.43
C ALA A 38 0.89 -12.09 2.41
N ASP A 39 1.74 -13.10 2.18
CA ASP A 39 1.32 -14.53 2.09
C ASP A 39 0.51 -14.98 3.31
N PRO A 40 0.91 -14.71 4.57
CA PRO A 40 0.12 -15.11 5.73
C PRO A 40 -1.29 -14.49 5.75
N LEU A 41 -1.42 -13.23 5.30
CA LEU A 41 -2.71 -12.52 5.26
C LEU A 41 -3.59 -13.02 4.12
N ILE A 42 -3.01 -13.29 2.95
CA ILE A 42 -3.73 -13.86 1.81
C ILE A 42 -4.23 -15.28 2.17
N LEU A 43 -3.38 -16.09 2.81
CA LEU A 43 -3.76 -17.41 3.27
C LEU A 43 -4.89 -17.36 4.30
N GLN A 44 -4.84 -16.40 5.23
CA GLN A 44 -5.91 -16.19 6.20
C GLN A 44 -7.24 -15.81 5.52
N ALA A 45 -7.18 -14.95 4.49
CA ALA A 45 -8.38 -14.58 3.72
C ALA A 45 -8.93 -15.77 2.92
N LEU A 46 -8.07 -16.63 2.37
CA LEU A 46 -8.50 -17.88 1.73
C LEU A 46 -9.13 -18.85 2.74
N GLN A 47 -8.59 -18.94 3.95
CA GLN A 47 -9.14 -19.77 5.03
C GLN A 47 -10.49 -19.24 5.55
N GLU A 48 -10.71 -17.91 5.53
CA GLU A 48 -12.00 -17.31 5.85
C GLU A 48 -13.07 -17.72 4.84
N ASP A 49 -12.72 -17.72 3.55
CA ASP A 49 -13.66 -18.07 2.46
C ASP A 49 -13.84 -19.58 2.27
N ILE A 50 -12.82 -20.37 2.60
CA ILE A 50 -12.79 -21.83 2.44
C ILE A 50 -12.53 -22.51 3.79
N THR A 51 -13.57 -22.61 4.63
CA THR A 51 -13.44 -23.22 5.96
C THR A 51 -13.36 -24.75 5.96
N GLY A 52 -13.84 -25.39 4.91
CA GLY A 52 -13.81 -26.83 4.71
C GLY A 52 -13.59 -27.18 3.25
N GLU A 53 -14.56 -26.87 2.39
CA GLU A 53 -14.47 -27.13 0.96
C GLU A 53 -15.26 -26.07 0.15
N ASP A 54 -14.94 -25.93 -1.14
CA ASP A 54 -15.80 -25.25 -2.12
C ASP A 54 -16.85 -26.26 -2.62
N VAL A 55 -18.00 -26.30 -1.93
CA VAL A 55 -19.10 -27.24 -2.19
C VAL A 55 -19.59 -27.15 -3.63
N THR A 56 -19.71 -25.93 -4.17
CA THR A 56 -20.22 -25.72 -5.53
C THR A 56 -19.26 -26.30 -6.55
N THR A 57 -18.00 -25.93 -6.45
CA THR A 57 -16.96 -26.39 -7.38
C THR A 57 -16.76 -27.90 -7.30
N ASN A 58 -16.71 -28.45 -6.08
CA ASN A 58 -16.52 -29.88 -5.85
C ASN A 58 -17.70 -30.72 -6.34
N ALA A 59 -18.92 -30.19 -6.29
CA ALA A 59 -20.11 -30.88 -6.76
C ALA A 59 -20.16 -31.07 -8.29
N ILE A 60 -19.55 -30.15 -9.06
CA ILE A 60 -19.74 -30.10 -10.52
C ILE A 60 -18.48 -30.40 -11.33
N LEU A 61 -17.28 -30.36 -10.72
CA LEU A 61 -16.02 -30.47 -11.44
C LEU A 61 -15.17 -31.65 -10.93
N PRO A 62 -14.59 -32.47 -11.82
CA PRO A 62 -13.57 -33.44 -11.46
C PRO A 62 -12.26 -32.75 -11.01
N GLU A 63 -11.42 -33.48 -10.25
CA GLU A 63 -10.19 -32.92 -9.66
C GLU A 63 -9.14 -32.49 -10.70
N ASP A 64 -9.07 -33.20 -11.80
CA ASP A 64 -8.06 -33.02 -12.87
C ASP A 64 -8.47 -32.00 -13.94
N CYS A 65 -9.59 -31.30 -13.73
CA CYS A 65 -10.14 -30.37 -14.73
C CYS A 65 -9.27 -29.13 -14.88
N GLN A 66 -8.70 -28.94 -16.07
CA GLN A 66 -7.90 -27.76 -16.44
C GLN A 66 -8.72 -26.77 -17.27
N GLY A 67 -8.41 -25.50 -17.12
CA GLY A 67 -9.09 -24.46 -17.89
C GLY A 67 -8.35 -23.13 -17.89
N GLU A 68 -8.95 -22.19 -18.60
CA GLU A 68 -8.47 -20.80 -18.63
C GLU A 68 -9.63 -19.80 -18.43
N ALA A 69 -9.28 -18.64 -17.86
CA ALA A 69 -10.20 -17.52 -17.65
C ALA A 69 -9.51 -16.18 -17.96
N GLU A 70 -10.29 -15.13 -18.18
CA GLU A 70 -9.81 -13.80 -18.51
C GLU A 70 -10.12 -12.82 -17.38
N LEU A 71 -9.09 -12.05 -16.94
CA LEU A 71 -9.27 -10.90 -16.07
C LEU A 71 -9.65 -9.68 -16.92
N LEU A 72 -10.81 -9.10 -16.67
CA LEU A 72 -11.39 -7.98 -17.42
C LEU A 72 -11.57 -6.75 -16.54
N CYS A 73 -11.22 -5.58 -17.09
CA CYS A 73 -11.50 -4.29 -16.51
C CYS A 73 -12.96 -3.87 -16.79
N LYS A 74 -13.66 -3.35 -15.77
CA LYS A 74 -15.04 -2.87 -15.89
C LYS A 74 -15.16 -1.36 -15.75
N GLN A 75 -14.07 -0.69 -15.35
CA GLN A 75 -14.02 0.73 -15.07
C GLN A 75 -12.61 1.25 -15.36
N ASP A 76 -12.47 2.51 -15.83
CA ASP A 76 -11.16 3.12 -16.05
C ASP A 76 -10.45 3.41 -14.72
N GLY A 77 -9.13 3.20 -14.68
CA GLY A 77 -8.34 3.44 -13.48
C GLY A 77 -6.89 3.00 -13.58
N ILE A 78 -6.21 2.93 -12.44
CA ILE A 78 -4.82 2.47 -12.31
C ILE A 78 -4.83 1.08 -11.70
N ILE A 79 -4.21 0.12 -12.38
CA ILE A 79 -4.10 -1.26 -11.86
C ILE A 79 -3.00 -1.36 -10.81
N ALA A 80 -3.26 -2.06 -9.69
CA ALA A 80 -2.28 -2.31 -8.63
C ALA A 80 -2.56 -3.64 -7.89
N GLY A 81 -1.53 -4.45 -7.68
CA GLY A 81 -1.61 -5.70 -6.93
C GLY A 81 -1.78 -6.95 -7.78
N LEU A 82 -1.30 -6.95 -9.03
CA LEU A 82 -1.36 -8.11 -9.92
C LEU A 82 -0.63 -9.33 -9.35
N ASP A 83 0.48 -9.13 -8.67
CA ASP A 83 1.23 -10.20 -7.98
C ASP A 83 0.48 -10.73 -6.75
N VAL A 84 -0.20 -9.88 -5.99
CA VAL A 84 -1.07 -10.27 -4.87
C VAL A 84 -2.27 -11.07 -5.39
N PHE A 85 -2.88 -10.62 -6.50
CA PHE A 85 -3.94 -11.36 -7.18
C PHE A 85 -3.47 -12.76 -7.58
N ALA A 86 -2.37 -12.87 -8.30
CA ALA A 86 -1.80 -14.16 -8.70
C ALA A 86 -1.46 -15.04 -7.50
N ARG A 87 -1.01 -14.44 -6.40
CA ARG A 87 -0.62 -15.16 -5.21
C ARG A 87 -1.79 -15.88 -4.53
N ALA A 88 -3.00 -15.31 -4.54
CA ALA A 88 -4.19 -15.97 -4.02
C ALA A 88 -4.46 -17.32 -4.70
N PHE A 89 -4.23 -17.42 -6.00
CA PHE A 89 -4.39 -18.65 -6.76
C PHE A 89 -3.23 -19.63 -6.53
N THR A 90 -2.00 -19.15 -6.58
CA THR A 90 -0.82 -20.00 -6.45
C THR A 90 -0.59 -20.53 -5.02
N LEU A 91 -1.26 -19.98 -4.01
CA LEU A 91 -1.32 -20.55 -2.66
C LEU A 91 -2.24 -21.77 -2.60
N LEU A 92 -3.23 -21.90 -3.49
CA LEU A 92 -4.10 -23.09 -3.58
C LEU A 92 -3.53 -24.15 -4.53
N ASP A 93 -2.96 -23.73 -5.67
CA ASP A 93 -2.32 -24.62 -6.63
C ASP A 93 -1.14 -23.91 -7.30
N ASP A 94 0.07 -24.34 -7.02
CA ASP A 94 1.32 -23.73 -7.52
C ASP A 94 1.54 -23.92 -9.04
N LYS A 95 0.68 -24.72 -9.69
CA LYS A 95 0.68 -24.93 -11.15
C LYS A 95 -0.17 -23.90 -11.90
N VAL A 96 -0.97 -23.09 -11.21
CA VAL A 96 -1.71 -21.98 -11.83
C VAL A 96 -0.71 -20.93 -12.30
N TRP A 97 -0.86 -20.50 -13.55
CA TRP A 97 0.00 -19.48 -14.14
C TRP A 97 -0.80 -18.38 -14.81
N PHE A 98 -0.15 -17.23 -15.01
CA PHE A 98 -0.75 -16.01 -15.55
C PHE A 98 0.01 -15.50 -16.76
N ASP A 99 -0.71 -15.00 -17.77
CA ASP A 99 -0.18 -14.15 -18.83
C ASP A 99 -0.76 -12.74 -18.64
N PHE A 100 0.05 -11.84 -18.08
CA PHE A 100 -0.36 -10.46 -17.83
C PHE A 100 -0.08 -9.58 -19.05
N PHE A 101 -1.07 -8.79 -19.45
CA PHE A 101 -0.98 -7.84 -20.58
C PHE A 101 -0.70 -6.40 -20.10
N VAL A 102 -0.76 -6.17 -18.80
CA VAL A 102 -0.52 -4.92 -18.10
C VAL A 102 0.38 -5.16 -16.89
N LYS A 103 0.91 -4.11 -16.29
CA LYS A 103 1.70 -4.11 -15.06
C LYS A 103 1.13 -3.12 -14.05
N ASP A 104 1.50 -3.27 -12.78
CA ASP A 104 1.11 -2.32 -11.75
C ASP A 104 1.56 -0.89 -12.11
N GLY A 105 0.64 0.06 -11.97
CA GLY A 105 0.81 1.46 -12.35
C GLY A 105 0.34 1.80 -13.76
N ASP A 106 -0.01 0.83 -14.59
CA ASP A 106 -0.60 1.11 -15.90
C ASP A 106 -2.02 1.66 -15.74
N GLU A 107 -2.39 2.63 -16.58
CA GLU A 107 -3.76 3.05 -16.79
C GLU A 107 -4.50 1.97 -17.58
N VAL A 108 -5.67 1.58 -17.08
CA VAL A 108 -6.52 0.54 -17.68
C VAL A 108 -7.91 1.07 -17.96
N HIS A 109 -8.56 0.52 -19.00
CA HIS A 109 -9.83 1.01 -19.50
C HIS A 109 -10.92 -0.05 -19.44
N LYS A 110 -12.16 0.41 -19.33
CA LYS A 110 -13.35 -0.44 -19.37
C LYS A 110 -13.35 -1.34 -20.61
N GLY A 111 -13.53 -2.64 -20.40
CA GLY A 111 -13.53 -3.67 -21.46
C GLY A 111 -12.14 -4.23 -21.79
N GLN A 112 -11.06 -3.68 -21.24
CA GLN A 112 -9.70 -4.16 -21.49
C GLN A 112 -9.47 -5.52 -20.80
N LYS A 113 -8.84 -6.45 -21.53
CA LYS A 113 -8.29 -7.70 -20.99
C LYS A 113 -6.95 -7.39 -20.32
N LEU A 114 -6.84 -7.72 -19.04
CA LEU A 114 -5.66 -7.44 -18.23
C LEU A 114 -4.75 -8.66 -18.07
N ALA A 115 -5.35 -9.85 -17.99
CA ALA A 115 -4.60 -11.09 -17.87
C ALA A 115 -5.41 -12.30 -18.38
N LYS A 116 -4.69 -13.40 -18.64
CA LYS A 116 -5.20 -14.75 -18.75
C LYS A 116 -4.70 -15.56 -17.54
N VAL A 117 -5.59 -16.32 -16.95
CA VAL A 117 -5.31 -17.28 -15.87
C VAL A 117 -5.47 -18.68 -16.42
N VAL A 118 -4.53 -19.57 -16.17
CA VAL A 118 -4.57 -20.96 -16.68
C VAL A 118 -4.16 -21.92 -15.58
N GLY A 119 -4.91 -23.02 -15.40
CA GLY A 119 -4.60 -24.04 -14.42
C GLY A 119 -5.82 -24.87 -14.00
N SER A 120 -5.78 -25.45 -12.80
CA SER A 120 -6.90 -26.15 -12.24
C SER A 120 -8.13 -25.24 -12.14
N ILE A 121 -9.25 -25.65 -12.77
CA ILE A 121 -10.50 -24.89 -12.67
C ILE A 121 -10.97 -24.78 -11.23
N ARG A 122 -10.75 -25.83 -10.40
CA ARG A 122 -11.08 -25.80 -8.98
C ARG A 122 -10.30 -24.68 -8.26
N ALA A 123 -8.98 -24.60 -8.47
CA ALA A 123 -8.17 -23.56 -7.86
C ALA A 123 -8.57 -22.15 -8.36
N ILE A 124 -8.87 -22.02 -9.67
CA ILE A 124 -9.31 -20.75 -10.26
C ILE A 124 -10.60 -20.27 -9.60
N LEU A 125 -11.62 -21.10 -9.51
CA LEU A 125 -12.92 -20.73 -8.93
C LEU A 125 -12.84 -20.43 -7.43
N SER A 126 -12.11 -21.26 -6.68
CA SER A 126 -11.98 -21.12 -5.22
C SER A 126 -11.14 -19.90 -4.81
N ALA A 127 -10.17 -19.46 -5.64
CA ALA A 127 -9.35 -18.28 -5.35
C ALA A 127 -9.92 -16.97 -5.89
N GLU A 128 -10.85 -17.03 -6.85
CA GLU A 128 -11.34 -15.87 -7.61
C GLU A 128 -11.77 -14.71 -6.72
N ARG A 129 -12.62 -14.97 -5.73
CA ARG A 129 -13.21 -13.92 -4.91
C ARG A 129 -12.16 -13.22 -4.06
N VAL A 130 -11.31 -13.96 -3.37
CA VAL A 130 -10.23 -13.42 -2.54
C VAL A 130 -9.23 -12.64 -3.39
N GLY A 131 -8.79 -13.21 -4.52
CA GLY A 131 -7.89 -12.52 -5.45
C GLY A 131 -8.48 -11.20 -5.97
N LEU A 132 -9.74 -11.21 -6.43
CA LEU A 132 -10.42 -10.02 -6.91
C LEU A 132 -10.62 -8.97 -5.81
N ASN A 133 -10.93 -9.37 -4.58
CA ASN A 133 -11.10 -8.42 -3.47
C ASN A 133 -9.82 -7.63 -3.21
N TYR A 134 -8.65 -8.28 -3.17
CA TYR A 134 -7.36 -7.59 -3.05
C TYR A 134 -7.09 -6.69 -4.25
N LEU A 135 -7.21 -7.21 -5.48
CA LEU A 135 -6.88 -6.47 -6.69
C LEU A 135 -7.78 -5.24 -6.88
N GLN A 136 -9.09 -5.39 -6.65
CA GLN A 136 -10.06 -4.30 -6.74
C GLN A 136 -9.78 -3.22 -5.69
N ARG A 137 -9.49 -3.61 -4.44
CA ARG A 137 -9.15 -2.67 -3.36
C ARG A 137 -7.87 -1.91 -3.67
N MET A 138 -6.80 -2.61 -4.01
CA MET A 138 -5.49 -2.01 -4.29
C MET A 138 -5.55 -1.09 -5.51
N SER A 139 -6.20 -1.52 -6.58
CA SER A 139 -6.37 -0.71 -7.80
C SER A 139 -7.25 0.52 -7.54
N GLY A 140 -8.26 0.41 -6.70
CA GLY A 140 -9.08 1.54 -6.29
C GLY A 140 -8.27 2.59 -5.53
N ILE A 141 -7.42 2.17 -4.58
CA ILE A 141 -6.50 3.05 -3.84
C ILE A 141 -5.50 3.72 -4.79
N ALA A 142 -4.88 2.95 -5.70
CA ALA A 142 -3.96 3.49 -6.69
C ALA A 142 -4.63 4.52 -7.60
N THR A 143 -5.85 4.23 -8.07
CA THR A 143 -6.65 5.14 -8.90
C THR A 143 -6.97 6.44 -8.17
N TYR A 144 -7.47 6.35 -6.93
CA TYR A 144 -7.80 7.53 -6.13
C TYR A 144 -6.54 8.36 -5.82
N THR A 145 -5.45 7.69 -5.42
CA THR A 145 -4.16 8.34 -5.16
C THR A 145 -3.65 9.07 -6.41
N HIS A 146 -3.69 8.43 -7.57
CA HIS A 146 -3.26 9.03 -8.84
C HIS A 146 -4.06 10.30 -9.16
N GLN A 147 -5.37 10.28 -8.96
CA GLN A 147 -6.23 11.45 -9.16
C GLN A 147 -5.85 12.60 -8.21
N VAL A 148 -5.55 12.30 -6.94
CA VAL A 148 -5.17 13.30 -5.94
C VAL A 148 -3.78 13.86 -6.21
N VAL A 149 -2.79 13.02 -6.55
CA VAL A 149 -1.43 13.45 -6.93
C VAL A 149 -1.46 14.37 -8.14
N SER A 150 -2.31 14.08 -9.13
CA SER A 150 -2.45 14.89 -10.34
C SER A 150 -2.89 16.34 -10.04
N LEU A 151 -3.65 16.56 -8.95
CA LEU A 151 -4.07 17.90 -8.51
C LEU A 151 -2.93 18.71 -7.87
N LEU A 152 -1.84 18.05 -7.46
CA LEU A 152 -0.64 18.68 -6.90
C LEU A 152 0.49 18.80 -7.93
N ALA A 153 0.24 18.48 -9.20
CA ALA A 153 1.27 18.54 -10.24
C ALA A 153 1.89 19.94 -10.36
N GLY A 154 3.24 20.02 -10.33
CA GLY A 154 3.98 21.27 -10.46
C GLY A 154 4.11 22.11 -9.18
N THR A 155 3.51 21.69 -8.05
CA THR A 155 3.58 22.44 -6.77
C THR A 155 4.84 22.16 -5.96
N GLY A 156 5.51 21.02 -6.21
CA GLY A 156 6.61 20.52 -5.37
C GLY A 156 6.14 19.77 -4.12
N ILE A 157 4.85 19.82 -3.79
CA ILE A 157 4.27 19.15 -2.61
C ILE A 157 4.20 17.64 -2.82
N THR A 158 4.62 16.88 -1.82
CA THR A 158 4.53 15.42 -1.81
C THR A 158 3.27 14.96 -1.07
N LEU A 159 2.39 14.22 -1.75
CA LEU A 159 1.25 13.54 -1.12
C LEU A 159 1.71 12.29 -0.38
N VAL A 160 1.33 12.16 0.89
CA VAL A 160 1.64 10.98 1.72
C VAL A 160 0.39 10.34 2.29
N ASP A 161 0.45 9.03 2.55
CA ASP A 161 -0.59 8.30 3.25
C ASP A 161 -0.52 8.53 4.78
N THR A 162 -1.28 7.73 5.52
CA THR A 162 -1.31 7.73 6.99
C THR A 162 -1.34 6.30 7.53
N ARG A 163 -1.48 6.16 8.86
CA ARG A 163 -1.78 4.88 9.50
C ARG A 163 -3.28 4.54 9.58
N LYS A 164 -4.15 5.37 8.97
CA LYS A 164 -5.60 5.14 8.88
C LYS A 164 -5.92 4.10 7.80
N THR A 165 -5.29 2.92 7.89
CA THR A 165 -5.49 1.78 6.99
C THR A 165 -6.49 0.80 7.58
N THR A 166 -7.12 0.00 6.72
CA THR A 166 -7.92 -1.15 7.15
C THR A 166 -7.04 -2.11 7.97
N PRO A 167 -7.49 -2.59 9.14
CA PRO A 167 -6.74 -3.58 9.91
C PRO A 167 -6.30 -4.76 9.04
N ASN A 168 -5.04 -5.19 9.23
CA ASN A 168 -4.36 -6.25 8.46
C ASN A 168 -4.15 -5.96 6.96
N MET A 169 -4.68 -4.87 6.41
CA MET A 169 -4.52 -4.52 4.98
C MET A 169 -3.37 -3.54 4.71
N ARG A 170 -2.64 -3.09 5.72
CA ARG A 170 -1.65 -2.00 5.59
C ARG A 170 -0.57 -2.26 4.55
N VAL A 171 -0.04 -3.47 4.46
CA VAL A 171 0.99 -3.84 3.48
C VAL A 171 0.50 -3.66 2.05
N PHE A 172 -0.76 -3.98 1.79
CA PHE A 172 -1.39 -3.87 0.48
C PHE A 172 -1.78 -2.42 0.17
N GLU A 173 -2.41 -1.74 1.12
CA GLU A 173 -2.92 -0.38 0.93
C GLU A 173 -1.79 0.64 0.76
N LYS A 174 -0.71 0.54 1.56
CA LYS A 174 0.47 1.41 1.42
C LYS A 174 1.25 1.15 0.12
N TYR A 175 1.34 -0.10 -0.31
CA TYR A 175 1.90 -0.41 -1.62
C TYR A 175 1.07 0.23 -2.75
N ALA A 176 -0.25 0.11 -2.69
CA ALA A 176 -1.16 0.69 -3.69
C ALA A 176 -1.06 2.22 -3.77
N VAL A 177 -0.85 2.91 -2.64
CA VAL A 177 -0.59 4.36 -2.61
C VAL A 177 0.67 4.69 -3.42
N THR A 178 1.75 3.93 -3.27
CA THR A 178 2.98 4.18 -4.04
C THR A 178 2.81 3.91 -5.53
N VAL A 179 2.03 2.89 -5.91
CA VAL A 179 1.67 2.62 -7.30
C VAL A 179 0.88 3.77 -7.91
N GLY A 180 -0.01 4.41 -7.15
CA GLY A 180 -0.77 5.59 -7.56
C GLY A 180 0.04 6.89 -7.62
N GLY A 181 1.35 6.87 -7.26
CA GLY A 181 2.25 8.02 -7.32
C GLY A 181 2.36 8.81 -6.01
N GLY A 182 1.68 8.40 -4.94
CA GLY A 182 1.89 8.93 -3.58
C GLY A 182 3.16 8.37 -2.93
N LYS A 183 3.48 8.87 -1.73
CA LYS A 183 4.53 8.28 -0.88
C LYS A 183 3.95 7.77 0.43
N ASN A 184 4.71 6.93 1.11
CA ASN A 184 4.32 6.43 2.42
C ASN A 184 4.83 7.36 3.53
N HIS A 185 3.93 7.73 4.45
CA HIS A 185 4.28 8.17 5.79
C HIS A 185 4.74 6.95 6.61
N ARG A 186 5.20 7.14 7.87
CA ARG A 186 5.64 6.04 8.74
C ARG A 186 4.69 4.83 8.64
N TYR A 187 5.30 3.64 8.51
CA TYR A 187 4.56 2.40 8.31
C TYR A 187 3.84 1.97 9.60
N ASN A 188 4.52 2.09 10.75
CA ASN A 188 4.01 1.67 12.05
C ASN A 188 4.59 2.55 13.18
N LEU A 189 4.33 2.16 14.43
CA LEU A 189 4.80 2.90 15.62
C LEU A 189 6.32 2.80 15.84
N SER A 190 6.98 1.83 15.23
CA SER A 190 8.43 1.63 15.34
C SER A 190 9.24 2.39 14.30
N ASP A 191 8.60 2.96 13.28
CA ASP A 191 9.28 3.51 12.10
C ASP A 191 9.79 4.93 12.33
N GLY A 192 9.02 5.78 12.98
CA GLY A 192 9.36 7.16 13.32
C GLY A 192 8.57 7.68 14.51
N VAL A 193 9.08 8.73 15.13
CA VAL A 193 8.40 9.42 16.22
C VAL A 193 7.38 10.40 15.63
N LEU A 194 6.14 10.37 16.12
CA LEU A 194 5.13 11.39 15.86
C LEU A 194 4.45 11.72 17.20
N LEU A 195 4.74 12.91 17.68
CA LEU A 195 4.17 13.48 18.92
C LEU A 195 2.84 14.15 18.58
N LYS A 196 1.76 13.61 19.14
CA LYS A 196 0.40 14.10 18.96
C LYS A 196 -0.08 14.82 20.21
N ASP A 197 -1.24 15.46 20.13
CA ASP A 197 -1.93 16.19 21.22
C ASP A 197 -1.83 15.47 22.58
N ASN A 198 -2.23 14.19 22.62
CA ASN A 198 -2.19 13.39 23.85
C ASN A 198 -0.75 13.10 24.34
N HIS A 199 0.22 12.95 23.45
CA HIS A 199 1.62 12.78 23.84
C HIS A 199 2.19 14.07 24.44
N ILE A 200 1.89 15.20 23.80
CA ILE A 200 2.32 16.54 24.23
C ILE A 200 1.73 16.87 25.60
N SER A 201 0.42 16.64 25.76
CA SER A 201 -0.27 16.83 27.04
C SER A 201 0.32 15.96 28.16
N ALA A 202 0.52 14.67 27.89
CA ALA A 202 1.07 13.73 28.86
C ALA A 202 2.53 14.06 29.25
N ALA A 203 3.33 14.60 28.32
CA ALA A 203 4.70 15.02 28.57
C ALA A 203 4.78 16.36 29.33
N GLY A 204 3.74 17.20 29.25
CA GLY A 204 3.68 18.53 29.88
C GLY A 204 4.24 19.65 28.98
N GLY A 205 4.02 19.57 27.67
CA GLY A 205 4.34 20.58 26.65
C GLY A 205 5.16 20.08 25.49
N VAL A 206 5.19 20.85 24.40
CA VAL A 206 5.83 20.51 23.13
C VAL A 206 7.33 20.33 23.31
N ALA A 207 8.03 21.31 23.87
CA ALA A 207 9.48 21.26 24.05
C ALA A 207 9.92 20.07 24.90
N LYS A 208 9.16 19.76 25.97
CA LYS A 208 9.46 18.64 26.84
C LYS A 208 9.22 17.30 26.16
N ALA A 209 8.14 17.17 25.36
CA ALA A 209 7.87 15.97 24.57
C ALA A 209 8.99 15.69 23.57
N ILE A 210 9.45 16.71 22.84
CA ILE A 210 10.56 16.61 21.89
C ILE A 210 11.85 16.22 22.61
N ALA A 211 12.18 16.83 23.75
CA ALA A 211 13.40 16.51 24.51
C ALA A 211 13.39 15.05 24.99
N LEU A 212 12.26 14.55 25.51
CA LEU A 212 12.11 13.15 25.90
C LEU A 212 12.22 12.20 24.72
N ALA A 213 11.63 12.54 23.57
CA ALA A 213 11.72 11.75 22.36
C ALA A 213 13.18 11.67 21.83
N LYS A 214 13.92 12.79 21.82
CA LYS A 214 15.34 12.83 21.44
C LYS A 214 16.21 12.01 22.36
N ALA A 215 15.94 11.98 23.65
CA ALA A 215 16.69 11.20 24.63
C ALA A 215 16.46 9.68 24.49
N TYR A 216 15.29 9.26 24.01
CA TYR A 216 14.88 7.85 23.93
C TYR A 216 15.07 7.24 22.55
N ALA A 217 14.68 7.96 21.49
CA ALA A 217 14.67 7.42 20.13
C ALA A 217 16.10 7.27 19.57
N PRO A 218 16.36 6.25 18.72
CA PRO A 218 17.60 6.17 17.97
C PRO A 218 17.82 7.44 17.14
N PHE A 219 19.05 7.96 17.10
CA PHE A 219 19.42 9.22 16.45
C PHE A 219 19.03 9.31 14.96
N VAL A 220 18.89 8.16 14.29
CA VAL A 220 18.50 8.08 12.87
C VAL A 220 17.01 8.31 12.62
N ARG A 221 16.19 8.38 13.69
CA ARG A 221 14.73 8.57 13.54
C ARG A 221 14.39 10.05 13.62
N LYS A 222 13.66 10.52 12.61
CA LYS A 222 13.05 11.85 12.64
C LYS A 222 11.99 11.94 13.74
N ILE A 223 11.91 13.14 14.34
CA ILE A 223 10.89 13.50 15.32
C ILE A 223 9.94 14.49 14.66
N GLU A 224 8.74 14.04 14.46
CA GLU A 224 7.62 14.81 13.96
C GLU A 224 6.72 15.23 15.12
N VAL A 225 6.17 16.43 15.06
CA VAL A 225 5.26 16.98 16.07
C VAL A 225 4.04 17.61 15.40
N GLU A 226 2.86 17.23 15.87
CA GLU A 226 1.57 17.78 15.48
C GLU A 226 1.33 19.07 16.27
N THR A 227 1.02 20.18 15.55
CA THR A 227 0.82 21.51 16.11
C THR A 227 -0.51 22.08 15.61
N GLU A 228 -1.25 22.72 16.49
CA GLU A 228 -2.55 23.36 16.22
C GLU A 228 -2.51 24.89 16.36
N THR A 229 -1.43 25.44 16.94
CA THR A 229 -1.27 26.88 17.19
C THR A 229 0.13 27.37 16.83
N LEU A 230 0.25 28.66 16.53
CA LEU A 230 1.54 29.28 16.22
C LEU A 230 2.54 29.25 17.39
N ASP A 231 2.04 29.24 18.63
CA ASP A 231 2.90 29.11 19.81
C ASP A 231 3.50 27.69 19.89
N MET A 232 2.72 26.64 19.60
CA MET A 232 3.26 25.27 19.48
C MET A 232 4.28 25.16 18.36
N VAL A 233 4.06 25.84 17.23
CA VAL A 233 5.04 25.90 16.13
C VAL A 233 6.35 26.52 16.59
N ARG A 234 6.32 27.65 17.32
CA ARG A 234 7.54 28.29 17.86
C ARG A 234 8.29 27.37 18.81
N GLU A 235 7.57 26.74 19.76
CA GLU A 235 8.18 25.77 20.68
C GLU A 235 8.79 24.58 19.93
N ALA A 236 8.11 24.03 18.92
CA ALA A 236 8.60 22.92 18.13
C ALA A 236 9.89 23.24 17.36
N VAL A 237 9.94 24.43 16.75
CA VAL A 237 11.12 24.95 16.05
C VAL A 237 12.29 25.12 17.02
N GLU A 238 12.07 25.79 18.17
CA GLU A 238 13.10 26.04 19.19
C GLU A 238 13.63 24.74 19.81
N ALA A 239 12.76 23.77 20.02
CA ALA A 239 13.12 22.44 20.51
C ALA A 239 13.78 21.56 19.44
N GLY A 240 13.78 22.00 18.17
CA GLY A 240 14.43 21.32 17.04
C GLY A 240 13.70 20.05 16.63
N ALA A 241 12.40 20.12 16.37
CA ALA A 241 11.66 19.07 15.67
C ALA A 241 12.21 18.92 14.23
N ASP A 242 12.20 17.71 13.69
CA ASP A 242 12.64 17.46 12.30
C ASP A 242 11.52 17.73 11.30
N ILE A 243 10.27 17.46 11.71
CA ILE A 243 9.05 17.70 10.92
C ILE A 243 8.01 18.37 11.82
N ILE A 244 7.36 19.40 11.31
CA ILE A 244 6.27 20.10 12.00
C ILE A 244 4.98 19.92 11.18
N MET A 245 4.04 19.19 11.75
CA MET A 245 2.72 18.98 11.15
C MET A 245 1.78 20.09 11.59
N LEU A 246 1.18 20.77 10.61
CA LEU A 246 0.19 21.82 10.79
C LEU A 246 -1.20 21.16 10.69
N ASP A 247 -1.79 20.82 11.85
CA ASP A 247 -3.03 20.07 11.91
C ASP A 247 -4.25 20.98 12.04
N ASN A 248 -5.19 20.84 11.11
CA ASN A 248 -6.46 21.59 11.07
C ASN A 248 -6.30 23.12 11.14
N MET A 249 -5.20 23.69 10.68
CA MET A 249 -4.97 25.14 10.63
C MET A 249 -5.65 25.78 9.42
N SER A 250 -6.04 27.06 9.53
CA SER A 250 -6.48 27.85 8.38
C SER A 250 -5.31 28.13 7.41
N HIS A 251 -5.60 28.44 6.15
CA HIS A 251 -4.57 28.75 5.14
C HIS A 251 -3.66 29.90 5.59
N ASP A 252 -4.22 30.96 6.16
CA ASP A 252 -3.44 32.10 6.63
C ASP A 252 -2.53 31.72 7.80
N MET A 253 -3.05 30.92 8.75
CA MET A 253 -2.24 30.41 9.85
C MET A 253 -1.14 29.47 9.38
N MET A 254 -1.38 28.63 8.39
CA MET A 254 -0.34 27.77 7.79
C MET A 254 0.76 28.58 7.13
N ARG A 255 0.42 29.64 6.38
CA ARG A 255 1.43 30.54 5.78
C ARG A 255 2.29 31.25 6.85
N GLU A 256 1.65 31.70 7.95
CA GLU A 256 2.39 32.28 9.07
C GLU A 256 3.29 31.25 9.76
N ALA A 257 2.79 30.03 9.97
CA ALA A 257 3.57 28.93 10.53
C ALA A 257 4.79 28.57 9.66
N ILE A 258 4.62 28.49 8.34
CA ILE A 258 5.73 28.23 7.39
C ILE A 258 6.77 29.36 7.46
N ALA A 259 6.34 30.61 7.52
CA ALA A 259 7.25 31.75 7.69
C ALA A 259 7.99 31.68 9.04
N LEU A 260 7.35 31.26 10.12
CA LEU A 260 7.97 31.03 11.43
C LEU A 260 8.99 29.89 11.40
N ILE A 261 8.69 28.80 10.68
CA ILE A 261 9.58 27.64 10.57
C ILE A 261 10.83 27.99 9.77
N ASP A 262 10.71 28.81 8.72
CA ASP A 262 11.82 29.37 7.92
C ASP A 262 12.85 28.29 7.53
N GLY A 263 12.40 27.17 7.00
CA GLY A 263 13.24 26.05 6.54
C GLY A 263 14.01 25.29 7.64
N ARG A 264 13.76 25.56 8.93
CA ARG A 264 14.42 24.87 10.06
C ARG A 264 13.90 23.48 10.33
N ALA A 265 12.71 23.13 9.81
CA ALA A 265 12.09 21.82 9.84
C ALA A 265 11.32 21.58 8.53
N GLU A 266 11.11 20.32 8.17
CA GLU A 266 10.18 19.98 7.11
C GLU A 266 8.74 20.26 7.58
N THR A 267 7.84 20.59 6.64
CA THR A 267 6.46 20.98 6.94
C THR A 267 5.46 20.00 6.37
N GLU A 268 4.46 19.61 7.18
CA GLU A 268 3.36 18.76 6.75
C GLU A 268 2.03 19.46 7.04
N CYS A 269 1.10 19.45 6.06
CA CYS A 269 -0.29 19.82 6.25
C CYS A 269 -1.12 18.57 6.47
N SER A 270 -1.94 18.54 7.53
CA SER A 270 -2.85 17.47 7.88
C SER A 270 -4.22 18.01 8.30
N GLY A 271 -5.22 17.12 8.35
CA GLY A 271 -6.58 17.45 8.77
C GLY A 271 -7.58 17.46 7.62
N ASN A 272 -8.45 16.43 7.57
CA ASN A 272 -9.58 16.31 6.64
C ASN A 272 -9.27 16.55 5.16
N VAL A 273 -8.05 16.22 4.70
CA VAL A 273 -7.62 16.39 3.31
C VAL A 273 -8.25 15.31 2.43
N THR A 274 -8.97 15.77 1.40
CA THR A 274 -9.64 14.92 0.40
C THR A 274 -9.35 15.42 -1.01
N LYS A 275 -9.75 14.67 -2.03
CA LYS A 275 -9.63 15.06 -3.43
C LYS A 275 -10.33 16.42 -3.73
N GLU A 276 -11.44 16.68 -3.03
CA GLU A 276 -12.27 17.87 -3.26
C GLU A 276 -11.64 19.16 -2.75
N ASN A 277 -10.79 19.08 -1.71
CA ASN A 277 -10.21 20.28 -1.07
C ASN A 277 -8.70 20.42 -1.27
N ILE A 278 -7.98 19.38 -1.71
CA ILE A 278 -6.52 19.41 -1.79
C ILE A 278 -5.97 20.48 -2.76
N ALA A 279 -6.71 20.78 -3.83
CA ALA A 279 -6.30 21.81 -4.79
C ALA A 279 -6.19 23.21 -4.13
N ALA A 280 -7.00 23.48 -3.11
CA ALA A 280 -6.91 24.73 -2.34
C ALA A 280 -5.65 24.82 -1.45
N LEU A 281 -4.97 23.69 -1.20
CA LEU A 281 -3.73 23.62 -0.42
C LEU A 281 -2.47 23.74 -1.30
N SER A 282 -2.62 23.77 -2.61
CA SER A 282 -1.52 23.68 -3.58
C SER A 282 -0.54 24.88 -3.55
N ASP A 283 -0.96 26.03 -3.03
CA ASP A 283 -0.18 27.28 -2.96
C ASP A 283 0.32 27.63 -1.54
N ILE A 284 0.10 26.73 -0.56
CA ILE A 284 0.50 27.00 0.83
C ILE A 284 2.01 26.92 1.02
N GLY A 285 2.70 26.06 0.23
CA GLY A 285 4.15 25.95 0.27
C GLY A 285 4.69 24.98 1.33
N VAL A 286 3.88 24.00 1.76
CA VAL A 286 4.33 22.87 2.61
C VAL A 286 5.12 21.84 1.78
N ASP A 287 5.95 21.03 2.45
CA ASP A 287 6.69 19.95 1.80
C ASP A 287 5.80 18.71 1.58
N TYR A 288 4.92 18.43 2.53
CA TYR A 288 4.06 17.25 2.52
C TYR A 288 2.59 17.60 2.80
N ILE A 289 1.70 16.84 2.19
CA ILE A 289 0.28 16.79 2.57
C ILE A 289 -0.07 15.33 2.87
N SER A 290 -0.55 15.05 4.08
CA SER A 290 -1.04 13.72 4.44
C SER A 290 -2.56 13.61 4.32
N SER A 291 -3.00 12.47 3.77
CA SER A 291 -4.43 12.18 3.63
C SER A 291 -4.76 10.73 4.00
N GLY A 292 -5.61 10.57 5.00
CA GLY A 292 -6.18 9.26 5.33
C GLY A 292 -7.20 8.77 4.31
N ALA A 293 -7.80 9.70 3.54
CA ALA A 293 -8.79 9.36 2.52
C ALA A 293 -8.24 8.46 1.42
N LEU A 294 -6.92 8.51 1.17
CA LEU A 294 -6.25 7.62 0.19
C LEU A 294 -6.51 6.15 0.48
N THR A 295 -6.65 5.79 1.74
CA THR A 295 -6.88 4.41 2.17
C THR A 295 -8.29 4.15 2.68
N HIS A 296 -8.80 4.93 3.64
CA HIS A 296 -10.10 4.60 4.25
C HIS A 296 -11.33 5.00 3.40
N SER A 297 -11.19 5.88 2.39
CA SER A 297 -12.32 6.39 1.58
C SER A 297 -12.20 6.10 0.09
N ALA A 298 -11.09 5.50 -0.37
CA ALA A 298 -10.94 5.15 -1.77
C ALA A 298 -11.98 4.08 -2.18
N PRO A 299 -12.74 4.27 -3.26
CA PRO A 299 -13.61 3.24 -3.83
C PRO A 299 -12.76 2.12 -4.43
N ILE A 300 -13.35 0.94 -4.60
CA ILE A 300 -12.72 -0.14 -5.37
C ILE A 300 -12.72 0.18 -6.87
N LEU A 301 -11.78 -0.44 -7.62
CA LEU A 301 -11.86 -0.50 -9.09
C LEU A 301 -12.62 -1.76 -9.51
N ASP A 302 -13.63 -1.63 -10.35
CA ASP A 302 -14.45 -2.79 -10.76
C ASP A 302 -13.70 -3.67 -11.77
N LEU A 303 -13.43 -4.91 -11.36
CA LEU A 303 -12.74 -5.95 -12.13
C LEU A 303 -13.49 -7.27 -12.04
N SER A 304 -13.38 -8.12 -13.04
CA SER A 304 -14.01 -9.45 -13.02
C SER A 304 -13.19 -10.49 -13.75
N LEU A 305 -13.27 -11.75 -13.28
CA LEU A 305 -12.80 -12.93 -13.99
C LEU A 305 -13.96 -13.49 -14.82
N LYS A 306 -13.75 -13.72 -16.13
CA LYS A 306 -14.79 -14.13 -17.08
C LYS A 306 -14.27 -15.17 -18.08
N HIS A 307 -15.18 -15.68 -18.89
CA HIS A 307 -14.91 -16.56 -20.02
C HIS A 307 -14.16 -17.86 -19.62
N LEU A 308 -14.43 -18.36 -18.39
CA LEU A 308 -13.86 -19.63 -17.94
C LEU A 308 -14.33 -20.76 -18.86
N HIS A 309 -13.38 -21.53 -19.39
CA HIS A 309 -13.67 -22.73 -20.19
C HIS A 309 -12.58 -23.79 -19.96
N ARG A 310 -12.92 -25.05 -20.28
CA ARG A 310 -11.99 -26.18 -20.21
C ARG A 310 -11.00 -26.16 -21.39
N ILE A 311 -9.77 -26.61 -21.14
CA ILE A 311 -8.71 -26.78 -22.15
C ILE A 311 -8.20 -28.22 -22.16
#